data_841e1d75d8b160cf848d0eb8e12e4c97
#
_entry.id   841e1d75d8b160cf848d0eb8e12e4c97
#
_cell.length_a   1.000
_cell.length_b   1.000
_cell.length_c   1.000
_cell.angle_alpha   90.00
_cell.angle_beta   90.00
_cell.angle_gamma   90.00
#
_symmetry.space_group_name_H-M   'P 1'
#
loop_
_entity.id
_entity.type
_entity.pdbx_description
1 polymer ?
#
loop_
_entity_poly.entity_id
_entity_poly.type
_entity_poly.pdbx_seq_one_letter_code
_entity_poly.pdbx_strand_id
1 'polypeptide(L)'
;MNPLTLAQEIIDGRRITREDDLSFFLTCDLDELCEGADRIREACIGDKVDLCSIINGRSGRCPEDCKYCAQSAHHHTSCKVYNFLPEEKILESCKMNESEGVDRFSIVTAGKALTGKEFDQAIHAYETMHRECKIDLCASMGFISAEQLHRLHEAGVTSYHHNIETSRRNFPNICTTHTYDMKIETLKKVKAEGMCACSGGIIGMGETWEDRLDMAISLAELGIDSIPINALMPIPGTPLEHLPELSEPDILRTIAFFRYINPEANIRLAAGRALLTNDGETAFKAGASASITGNMLTTVACATIRSDRKMLADMGRDVTPEYWKEV
;
A
#
# COMPACT_ATOMS: atom_id res chain seq x y z
N MET A 1 -16.88 -0.03 25.80
CA MET A 1 -15.46 -0.43 25.66
C MET A 1 -14.65 0.85 25.54
N ASN A 2 -13.43 0.90 26.10
CA ASN A 2 -12.56 2.10 25.98
C ASN A 2 -11.42 1.77 25.00
N PRO A 3 -11.04 2.67 24.07
CA PRO A 3 -9.99 2.42 23.09
C PRO A 3 -8.65 2.00 23.71
N LEU A 4 -8.20 2.71 24.76
CA LEU A 4 -6.90 2.42 25.38
C LEU A 4 -6.88 1.06 26.10
N THR A 5 -8.02 0.65 26.69
CA THR A 5 -8.15 -0.69 27.28
C THR A 5 -8.08 -1.78 26.21
N LEU A 6 -8.80 -1.58 25.09
CA LEU A 6 -8.75 -2.51 23.96
C LEU A 6 -7.36 -2.60 23.35
N ALA A 7 -6.65 -1.47 23.25
CA ALA A 7 -5.28 -1.44 22.77
C ALA A 7 -4.35 -2.31 23.64
N GLN A 8 -4.48 -2.23 24.98
CA GLN A 8 -3.71 -3.07 25.89
C GLN A 8 -4.05 -4.57 25.71
N GLU A 9 -5.33 -4.91 25.59
CA GLU A 9 -5.75 -6.29 25.33
C GLU A 9 -5.13 -6.85 24.03
N ILE A 10 -5.03 -6.01 22.97
CA ILE A 10 -4.41 -6.41 21.70
C ILE A 10 -2.91 -6.60 21.88
N ILE A 11 -2.23 -5.72 22.59
CA ILE A 11 -0.80 -5.85 22.93
C ILE A 11 -0.57 -7.15 23.71
N ASP A 12 -1.48 -7.51 24.61
CA ASP A 12 -1.43 -8.73 25.39
C ASP A 12 -1.86 -10.00 24.60
N GLY A 13 -2.15 -9.86 23.29
CA GLY A 13 -2.37 -10.99 22.40
C GLY A 13 -3.80 -11.21 21.91
N ARG A 14 -4.77 -10.37 22.32
CA ARG A 14 -6.12 -10.41 21.72
C ARG A 14 -6.04 -10.10 20.22
N ARG A 15 -6.89 -10.77 19.44
CA ARG A 15 -7.07 -10.47 18.01
C ARG A 15 -8.53 -10.19 17.73
N ILE A 16 -8.79 -9.11 17.00
CA ILE A 16 -10.13 -8.70 16.56
C ILE A 16 -10.55 -9.60 15.39
N THR A 17 -11.79 -10.08 15.45
CA THR A 17 -12.39 -10.98 14.46
C THR A 17 -13.73 -10.43 13.95
N ARG A 18 -14.36 -11.12 12.99
CA ARG A 18 -15.70 -10.79 12.49
C ARG A 18 -16.81 -10.96 13.54
N GLU A 19 -16.53 -11.68 14.62
CA GLU A 19 -17.50 -11.94 15.70
C GLU A 19 -17.52 -10.82 16.75
N ASP A 20 -16.52 -9.94 16.74
CA ASP A 20 -16.46 -8.78 17.63
C ASP A 20 -17.42 -7.66 17.15
N ASP A 21 -17.88 -6.83 18.09
CA ASP A 21 -18.64 -5.62 17.77
C ASP A 21 -17.72 -4.55 17.18
N LEU A 22 -17.63 -4.52 15.84
CA LEU A 22 -16.81 -3.57 15.11
C LEU A 22 -17.39 -2.15 15.09
N SER A 23 -18.68 -1.96 15.42
CA SER A 23 -19.34 -0.63 15.45
C SER A 23 -18.71 0.30 16.47
N PHE A 24 -18.08 -0.26 17.50
CA PHE A 24 -17.29 0.48 18.49
C PHE A 24 -16.25 1.41 17.83
N PHE A 25 -15.54 0.97 16.80
CA PHE A 25 -14.54 1.76 16.10
C PHE A 25 -15.11 3.01 15.40
N LEU A 26 -16.40 3.02 15.10
CA LEU A 26 -17.07 4.12 14.43
C LEU A 26 -17.57 5.20 15.39
N THR A 27 -17.79 4.83 16.65
CA THR A 27 -18.46 5.67 17.66
C THR A 27 -17.57 6.13 18.80
N CYS A 28 -16.43 5.47 19.03
CA CYS A 28 -15.50 5.85 20.08
C CYS A 28 -14.79 7.18 19.78
N ASP A 29 -14.24 7.79 20.83
CA ASP A 29 -13.44 9.01 20.70
C ASP A 29 -12.26 8.78 19.76
N LEU A 30 -12.03 9.74 18.85
CA LEU A 30 -11.01 9.60 17.81
C LEU A 30 -9.58 9.75 18.38
N ASP A 31 -9.39 10.67 19.30
CA ASP A 31 -8.07 10.93 19.87
C ASP A 31 -7.60 9.74 20.71
N GLU A 32 -8.50 9.17 21.55
CA GLU A 32 -8.20 7.94 22.28
C GLU A 32 -7.97 6.74 21.36
N LEU A 33 -8.71 6.66 20.24
CA LEU A 33 -8.52 5.60 19.26
C LEU A 33 -7.15 5.71 18.59
N CYS A 34 -6.75 6.90 18.17
CA CYS A 34 -5.44 7.16 17.56
C CYS A 34 -4.30 6.89 18.55
N GLU A 35 -4.44 7.35 19.80
CA GLU A 35 -3.45 7.07 20.86
C GLU A 35 -3.28 5.57 21.09
N GLY A 36 -4.38 4.83 21.20
CA GLY A 36 -4.34 3.38 21.36
C GLY A 36 -3.72 2.68 20.15
N ALA A 37 -4.01 3.13 18.94
CA ALA A 37 -3.40 2.62 17.72
C ALA A 37 -1.87 2.84 17.70
N ASP A 38 -1.38 4.01 18.13
CA ASP A 38 0.06 4.26 18.19
C ASP A 38 0.75 3.41 19.28
N ARG A 39 0.10 3.17 20.42
CA ARG A 39 0.61 2.23 21.45
C ARG A 39 0.73 0.80 20.90
N ILE A 40 -0.27 0.33 20.14
CA ILE A 40 -0.19 -0.99 19.46
C ILE A 40 0.96 -1.00 18.46
N ARG A 41 1.10 0.04 17.63
CA ARG A 41 2.21 0.16 16.69
C ARG A 41 3.57 0.09 17.43
N GLU A 42 3.73 0.86 18.51
CA GLU A 42 4.96 0.88 19.30
C GLU A 42 5.31 -0.50 19.85
N ALA A 43 4.32 -1.18 20.44
CA ALA A 43 4.52 -2.50 21.04
C ALA A 43 4.76 -3.63 20.02
N CYS A 44 4.05 -3.62 18.87
CA CYS A 44 4.05 -4.72 17.92
C CYS A 44 5.02 -4.52 16.74
N ILE A 45 5.34 -3.27 16.38
CA ILE A 45 6.18 -2.91 15.22
C ILE A 45 7.48 -2.22 15.68
N GLY A 46 7.45 -1.44 16.77
CA GLY A 46 8.56 -0.60 17.21
C GLY A 46 8.60 0.74 16.47
N ASP A 47 9.77 1.40 16.50
CA ASP A 47 9.94 2.75 15.94
C ASP A 47 10.36 2.76 14.47
N LYS A 48 10.74 1.61 13.90
CA LYS A 48 11.10 1.50 12.49
C LYS A 48 9.93 1.89 11.60
N VAL A 49 10.20 2.80 10.65
CA VAL A 49 9.27 3.13 9.56
C VAL A 49 9.80 2.55 8.26
N ASP A 50 8.97 1.72 7.60
CA ASP A 50 9.29 1.11 6.30
C ASP A 50 8.92 2.09 5.17
N LEU A 51 9.93 2.64 4.51
CA LEU A 51 9.78 3.55 3.37
C LEU A 51 9.86 2.77 2.05
N CYS A 52 8.84 2.92 1.21
CA CYS A 52 8.77 2.29 -0.10
C CYS A 52 8.70 3.35 -1.19
N SER A 53 9.43 3.16 -2.27
CA SER A 53 9.33 3.97 -3.48
C SER A 53 8.91 3.11 -4.66
N ILE A 54 8.29 3.73 -5.65
CA ILE A 54 7.73 3.03 -6.80
C ILE A 54 8.12 3.72 -8.11
N ILE A 55 8.35 2.90 -9.15
CA ILE A 55 8.46 3.36 -10.52
C ILE A 55 7.33 2.78 -11.36
N ASN A 56 6.65 3.62 -12.14
CA ASN A 56 5.66 3.15 -13.10
C ASN A 56 6.38 2.57 -14.34
N GLY A 57 6.62 1.26 -14.33
CA GLY A 57 7.38 0.57 -15.36
C GLY A 57 6.66 0.48 -16.71
N ARG A 58 5.32 0.50 -16.72
CA ARG A 58 4.46 0.58 -17.91
C ARG A 58 3.21 1.37 -17.60
N SER A 59 2.79 2.29 -18.47
CA SER A 59 1.69 3.20 -18.20
C SER A 59 0.62 3.21 -19.27
N GLY A 60 -0.65 3.33 -18.82
CA GLY A 60 -1.83 3.50 -19.65
C GLY A 60 -2.28 2.23 -20.37
N ARG A 61 -3.37 2.35 -21.14
CA ARG A 61 -4.00 1.28 -21.95
C ARG A 61 -4.34 0.01 -21.15
N CYS A 62 -4.62 0.13 -19.84
CA CYS A 62 -5.06 -0.99 -19.03
C CYS A 62 -6.44 -1.46 -19.53
N PRO A 63 -6.66 -2.75 -19.83
CA PRO A 63 -7.94 -3.26 -20.30
C PRO A 63 -9.00 -3.39 -19.19
N GLU A 64 -8.62 -3.15 -17.93
CA GLU A 64 -9.50 -3.23 -16.77
C GLU A 64 -10.26 -1.91 -16.58
N ASP A 65 -11.51 -2.00 -16.09
CA ASP A 65 -12.45 -0.87 -15.96
C ASP A 65 -12.51 -0.26 -14.55
N CYS A 66 -11.49 -0.47 -13.72
CA CYS A 66 -11.43 0.05 -12.35
C CYS A 66 -11.76 1.54 -12.33
N LYS A 67 -12.87 1.93 -11.70
CA LYS A 67 -13.47 3.27 -11.78
C LYS A 67 -12.58 4.41 -11.26
N TYR A 68 -11.65 4.12 -10.37
CA TYR A 68 -10.70 5.10 -9.81
C TYR A 68 -9.47 5.31 -10.68
N CYS A 69 -9.19 4.40 -11.63
CA CYS A 69 -7.87 4.28 -12.25
C CYS A 69 -7.71 5.17 -13.49
N ALA A 70 -6.80 6.14 -13.42
CA ALA A 70 -6.46 6.99 -14.57
C ALA A 70 -5.82 6.23 -15.74
N GLN A 71 -5.29 5.03 -15.52
CA GLN A 71 -4.59 4.23 -16.53
C GLN A 71 -5.53 3.28 -17.30
N SER A 72 -6.81 3.22 -16.93
CA SER A 72 -7.81 2.42 -17.63
C SER A 72 -8.05 2.91 -19.07
N ALA A 73 -8.12 1.98 -20.02
CA ALA A 73 -8.49 2.29 -21.41
C ALA A 73 -9.98 2.63 -21.57
N HIS A 74 -10.79 2.39 -20.52
CA HIS A 74 -12.21 2.73 -20.47
C HIS A 74 -12.47 4.19 -20.08
N HIS A 75 -11.43 4.94 -19.68
CA HIS A 75 -11.54 6.32 -19.17
C HIS A 75 -10.82 7.31 -20.07
N HIS A 76 -11.22 8.58 -19.99
CA HIS A 76 -10.66 9.67 -20.80
C HIS A 76 -9.81 10.61 -19.92
N THR A 77 -8.66 10.14 -19.48
CA THR A 77 -7.76 10.87 -18.58
C THR A 77 -6.54 11.40 -19.32
N SER A 78 -5.79 12.31 -18.70
CA SER A 78 -4.50 12.83 -19.20
C SER A 78 -3.31 11.89 -18.91
N CYS A 79 -3.55 10.62 -18.60
CA CYS A 79 -2.51 9.65 -18.28
C CYS A 79 -1.51 9.51 -19.45
N LYS A 80 -0.22 9.65 -19.14
CA LYS A 80 0.84 9.37 -20.11
C LYS A 80 0.88 7.88 -20.43
N VAL A 81 1.01 7.55 -21.73
CA VAL A 81 1.03 6.17 -22.21
C VAL A 81 2.43 5.82 -22.71
N TYR A 82 3.02 4.74 -22.18
CA TYR A 82 4.29 4.18 -22.63
C TYR A 82 4.38 2.67 -22.32
N ASN A 83 5.19 1.98 -23.10
CA ASN A 83 5.49 0.56 -22.94
C ASN A 83 6.46 0.39 -21.75
N PHE A 84 6.88 -0.86 -21.48
CA PHE A 84 7.81 -1.13 -20.39
C PHE A 84 9.09 -0.29 -20.54
N LEU A 85 9.50 0.34 -19.44
CA LEU A 85 10.67 1.23 -19.42
C LEU A 85 11.97 0.47 -19.72
N PRO A 86 12.96 1.13 -20.34
CA PRO A 86 14.30 0.59 -20.43
C PRO A 86 14.91 0.27 -19.06
N GLU A 87 15.66 -0.83 -18.98
CA GLU A 87 16.31 -1.31 -17.75
C GLU A 87 17.19 -0.24 -17.10
N GLU A 88 17.93 0.52 -17.89
CA GLU A 88 18.85 1.54 -17.42
C GLU A 88 18.11 2.62 -16.59
N LYS A 89 16.89 3.00 -17.01
CA LYS A 89 16.07 3.96 -16.28
C LYS A 89 15.54 3.40 -14.96
N ILE A 90 15.18 2.13 -14.96
CA ILE A 90 14.70 1.43 -13.76
C ILE A 90 15.84 1.31 -12.75
N LEU A 91 17.01 0.88 -13.19
CA LEU A 91 18.21 0.74 -12.37
C LEU A 91 18.69 2.07 -11.81
N GLU A 92 18.73 3.14 -12.63
CA GLU A 92 19.07 4.50 -12.18
C GLU A 92 18.11 4.96 -11.07
N SER A 93 16.82 4.74 -11.26
CA SER A 93 15.82 5.08 -10.24
C SER A 93 16.00 4.25 -8.95
N CYS A 94 16.30 2.97 -9.07
CA CYS A 94 16.56 2.09 -7.92
C CYS A 94 17.76 2.61 -7.10
N LYS A 95 18.90 2.85 -7.76
CA LYS A 95 20.12 3.37 -7.13
C LYS A 95 19.92 4.73 -6.45
N MET A 96 19.15 5.62 -7.09
CA MET A 96 18.81 6.92 -6.52
C MET A 96 18.00 6.74 -5.22
N ASN A 97 16.99 5.89 -5.22
CA ASN A 97 16.16 5.62 -4.03
C ASN A 97 16.98 4.95 -2.90
N GLU A 98 17.87 4.02 -3.24
CA GLU A 98 18.80 3.41 -2.29
C GLU A 98 19.71 4.46 -1.64
N SER A 99 20.29 5.37 -2.44
CA SER A 99 21.17 6.43 -1.95
C SER A 99 20.46 7.45 -1.05
N GLU A 100 19.17 7.65 -1.23
CA GLU A 100 18.31 8.51 -0.40
C GLU A 100 17.77 7.79 0.86
N GLY A 101 18.08 6.49 1.03
CA GLY A 101 17.71 5.72 2.23
C GLY A 101 16.27 5.24 2.24
N VAL A 102 15.75 4.78 1.13
CA VAL A 102 14.46 4.10 1.02
C VAL A 102 14.65 2.61 1.28
N ASP A 103 13.77 1.98 2.06
CA ASP A 103 13.90 0.56 2.41
C ASP A 103 13.55 -0.37 1.24
N ARG A 104 12.54 0.01 0.41
CA ARG A 104 12.01 -0.83 -0.66
C ARG A 104 11.80 -0.07 -1.96
N PHE A 105 12.06 -0.73 -3.08
CA PHE A 105 11.80 -0.20 -4.42
C PHE A 105 10.90 -1.15 -5.22
N SER A 106 9.87 -0.64 -5.88
CA SER A 106 8.87 -1.42 -6.58
C SER A 106 8.69 -1.00 -8.03
N ILE A 107 8.70 -1.96 -8.96
CA ILE A 107 8.19 -1.74 -10.33
C ILE A 107 6.69 -2.03 -10.33
N VAL A 108 5.90 -1.01 -10.71
CA VAL A 108 4.44 -1.11 -10.86
C VAL A 108 4.09 -1.00 -12.33
N THR A 109 3.13 -1.78 -12.83
CA THR A 109 2.75 -1.76 -14.24
C THR A 109 1.25 -1.67 -14.45
N ALA A 110 0.83 -0.84 -15.41
CA ALA A 110 -0.54 -0.87 -15.91
C ALA A 110 -0.82 -2.19 -16.63
N GLY A 111 -2.10 -2.63 -16.59
CA GLY A 111 -2.55 -3.83 -17.28
C GLY A 111 -3.12 -4.88 -16.35
N LYS A 112 -3.92 -5.81 -16.90
CA LYS A 112 -4.47 -6.95 -16.14
C LYS A 112 -3.37 -7.83 -15.56
N ALA A 113 -2.35 -8.10 -16.37
CA ALA A 113 -1.11 -8.78 -15.97
C ALA A 113 0.03 -8.36 -16.92
N LEU A 114 1.25 -8.34 -16.40
CA LEU A 114 2.45 -8.24 -17.23
C LEU A 114 2.83 -9.63 -17.72
N THR A 115 2.98 -9.79 -19.03
CA THR A 115 3.24 -11.12 -19.64
C THR A 115 4.19 -11.01 -20.83
N GLY A 116 4.66 -12.16 -21.32
CA GLY A 116 5.50 -12.25 -22.52
C GLY A 116 6.80 -11.46 -22.41
N LYS A 117 7.20 -10.83 -23.50
CA LYS A 117 8.50 -10.13 -23.61
C LYS A 117 8.69 -9.03 -22.54
N GLU A 118 7.63 -8.30 -22.19
CA GLU A 118 7.75 -7.25 -21.16
C GLU A 118 7.94 -7.83 -19.76
N PHE A 119 7.37 -9.01 -19.48
CA PHE A 119 7.63 -9.73 -18.23
C PHE A 119 9.09 -10.22 -18.18
N ASP A 120 9.63 -10.74 -19.28
CA ASP A 120 11.05 -11.15 -19.35
C ASP A 120 11.99 -9.95 -19.16
N GLN A 121 11.64 -8.78 -19.70
CA GLN A 121 12.37 -7.53 -19.45
C GLN A 121 12.32 -7.12 -17.98
N ALA A 122 11.19 -7.31 -17.32
CA ALA A 122 11.06 -7.02 -15.88
C ALA A 122 11.92 -7.97 -15.04
N ILE A 123 11.94 -9.27 -15.35
CA ILE A 123 12.81 -10.24 -14.68
C ILE A 123 14.27 -9.81 -14.81
N HIS A 124 14.73 -9.48 -16.02
CA HIS A 124 16.11 -9.04 -16.22
C HIS A 124 16.47 -7.77 -15.44
N ALA A 125 15.54 -6.81 -15.39
CA ALA A 125 15.71 -5.59 -14.57
C ALA A 125 15.82 -5.93 -13.07
N TYR A 126 15.02 -6.90 -12.56
CA TYR A 126 15.12 -7.33 -11.16
C TYR A 126 16.43 -8.06 -10.86
N GLU A 127 16.87 -8.97 -11.73
CA GLU A 127 18.18 -9.64 -11.60
C GLU A 127 19.32 -8.63 -11.53
N THR A 128 19.26 -7.59 -12.36
CA THR A 128 20.28 -6.51 -12.37
C THR A 128 20.22 -5.68 -11.11
N MET A 129 19.02 -5.27 -10.66
CA MET A 129 18.86 -4.53 -9.41
C MET A 129 19.31 -5.36 -8.20
N HIS A 130 18.95 -6.64 -8.12
CA HIS A 130 19.36 -7.54 -7.05
C HIS A 130 20.89 -7.71 -6.96
N ARG A 131 21.57 -7.73 -8.11
CA ARG A 131 23.03 -7.80 -8.17
C ARG A 131 23.72 -6.49 -7.78
N GLU A 132 23.12 -5.33 -8.10
CA GLU A 132 23.79 -4.03 -8.04
C GLU A 132 23.31 -3.13 -6.88
N CYS A 133 22.20 -3.47 -6.25
CA CYS A 133 21.62 -2.71 -5.15
C CYS A 133 21.35 -3.62 -3.94
N LYS A 134 21.26 -3.01 -2.75
CA LYS A 134 20.95 -3.69 -1.48
C LYS A 134 19.52 -3.42 -1.00
N ILE A 135 18.81 -2.47 -1.65
CA ILE A 135 17.43 -2.12 -1.34
C ILE A 135 16.51 -3.31 -1.60
N ASP A 136 15.52 -3.55 -0.73
CA ASP A 136 14.53 -4.59 -0.92
C ASP A 136 13.71 -4.37 -2.19
N LEU A 137 13.43 -5.44 -2.94
CA LEU A 137 12.73 -5.37 -4.22
C LEU A 137 11.29 -5.86 -4.08
N CYS A 138 10.37 -5.06 -4.61
CA CYS A 138 8.94 -5.34 -4.67
C CYS A 138 8.43 -5.32 -6.10
N ALA A 139 7.31 -6.00 -6.38
CA ALA A 139 6.66 -5.99 -7.69
C ALA A 139 5.14 -5.78 -7.57
N SER A 140 4.55 -5.11 -8.58
CA SER A 140 3.10 -4.99 -8.76
C SER A 140 2.76 -5.07 -10.26
N MET A 141 2.44 -6.27 -10.73
CA MET A 141 2.31 -6.59 -12.15
C MET A 141 0.96 -7.26 -12.49
N GLY A 142 -0.06 -7.03 -11.64
CA GLY A 142 -1.41 -7.54 -11.84
C GLY A 142 -1.57 -9.02 -11.49
N PHE A 143 -2.42 -9.73 -12.26
CA PHE A 143 -2.78 -11.14 -12.03
C PHE A 143 -1.77 -12.09 -12.67
N ILE A 144 -0.61 -12.26 -12.07
CA ILE A 144 0.44 -13.16 -12.60
C ILE A 144 0.26 -14.60 -12.10
N SER A 145 0.85 -15.56 -12.80
CA SER A 145 0.81 -16.98 -12.45
C SER A 145 1.76 -17.33 -11.29
N ALA A 146 1.60 -18.52 -10.70
CA ALA A 146 2.55 -19.03 -9.72
C ALA A 146 3.96 -19.17 -10.29
N GLU A 147 4.11 -19.62 -11.54
CA GLU A 147 5.39 -19.68 -12.23
C GLU A 147 6.04 -18.31 -12.39
N GLN A 148 5.25 -17.27 -12.71
CA GLN A 148 5.75 -15.91 -12.81
C GLN A 148 6.17 -15.35 -11.43
N LEU A 149 5.42 -15.65 -10.36
CA LEU A 149 5.80 -15.30 -8.99
C LEU A 149 7.12 -15.96 -8.60
N HIS A 150 7.29 -17.26 -8.90
CA HIS A 150 8.52 -17.99 -8.67
C HIS A 150 9.72 -17.34 -9.38
N ARG A 151 9.58 -17.01 -10.66
CA ARG A 151 10.62 -16.29 -11.41
C ARG A 151 10.98 -14.92 -10.83
N LEU A 152 9.99 -14.16 -10.33
CA LEU A 152 10.23 -12.89 -9.63
C LEU A 152 11.01 -13.12 -8.33
N HIS A 153 10.63 -14.15 -7.57
CA HIS A 153 11.31 -14.49 -6.32
C HIS A 153 12.76 -14.90 -6.57
N GLU A 154 13.03 -15.74 -7.56
CA GLU A 154 14.40 -16.09 -7.98
C GLU A 154 15.20 -14.87 -8.46
N ALA A 155 14.56 -13.88 -9.06
CA ALA A 155 15.18 -12.62 -9.49
C ALA A 155 15.42 -11.64 -8.33
N GLY A 156 15.15 -12.02 -7.06
CA GLY A 156 15.41 -11.23 -5.87
C GLY A 156 14.23 -10.40 -5.37
N VAL A 157 13.02 -10.57 -5.92
CA VAL A 157 11.82 -9.88 -5.43
C VAL A 157 11.33 -10.55 -4.15
N THR A 158 11.28 -9.81 -3.04
CA THR A 158 10.88 -10.32 -1.72
C THR A 158 9.42 -10.06 -1.37
N SER A 159 8.78 -9.10 -2.06
CA SER A 159 7.39 -8.69 -1.79
C SER A 159 6.59 -8.52 -3.07
N TYR A 160 5.31 -8.87 -3.03
CA TYR A 160 4.39 -8.63 -4.15
C TYR A 160 3.18 -7.81 -3.71
N HIS A 161 2.93 -6.71 -4.43
CA HIS A 161 1.79 -5.83 -4.15
C HIS A 161 0.61 -6.18 -5.06
N HIS A 162 -0.56 -6.43 -4.44
CA HIS A 162 -1.83 -6.65 -5.14
C HIS A 162 -3.01 -6.28 -4.25
N ASN A 163 -3.52 -5.06 -4.38
CA ASN A 163 -4.63 -4.57 -3.56
C ASN A 163 -5.92 -5.37 -3.76
N ILE A 164 -6.69 -5.56 -2.67
CA ILE A 164 -8.09 -6.00 -2.75
C ILE A 164 -9.05 -4.84 -3.06
N GLU A 165 -8.59 -3.61 -2.92
CA GLU A 165 -9.18 -2.29 -3.25
C GLU A 165 -10.29 -1.85 -2.31
N THR A 166 -11.24 -2.71 -1.97
CA THR A 166 -12.40 -2.43 -1.11
C THR A 166 -12.95 -3.74 -0.53
N SER A 167 -14.10 -3.71 0.15
CA SER A 167 -14.78 -4.91 0.62
C SER A 167 -15.27 -5.80 -0.53
N ARG A 168 -15.50 -7.08 -0.24
CA ARG A 168 -16.15 -8.01 -1.19
C ARG A 168 -17.50 -7.51 -1.68
N ARG A 169 -18.29 -6.93 -0.77
CA ARG A 169 -19.63 -6.40 -1.08
C ARG A 169 -19.56 -5.22 -2.07
N ASN A 170 -18.61 -4.32 -1.86
CA ASN A 170 -18.50 -3.11 -2.67
C ASN A 170 -17.73 -3.32 -3.98
N PHE A 171 -16.90 -4.35 -4.09
CA PHE A 171 -16.01 -4.58 -5.22
C PHE A 171 -16.70 -4.54 -6.59
N PRO A 172 -17.91 -5.15 -6.80
CA PRO A 172 -18.61 -5.07 -8.07
C PRO A 172 -19.02 -3.66 -8.50
N ASN A 173 -19.12 -2.72 -7.54
CA ASN A 173 -19.40 -1.32 -7.83
C ASN A 173 -18.15 -0.58 -8.36
N ILE A 174 -16.96 -1.14 -8.16
CA ILE A 174 -15.67 -0.51 -8.47
C ILE A 174 -15.06 -1.07 -9.75
N CYS A 175 -15.20 -2.37 -9.99
CA CYS A 175 -14.64 -3.03 -11.18
C CYS A 175 -15.53 -4.19 -11.62
N THR A 176 -15.67 -4.36 -12.96
CA THR A 176 -16.48 -5.45 -13.56
C THR A 176 -15.67 -6.41 -14.43
N THR A 177 -14.44 -6.04 -14.80
CA THR A 177 -13.57 -6.83 -15.70
C THR A 177 -12.77 -7.93 -14.98
N HIS A 178 -12.73 -7.89 -13.65
CA HIS A 178 -12.23 -8.96 -12.80
C HIS A 178 -12.99 -8.99 -11.46
N THR A 179 -12.82 -10.05 -10.69
CA THR A 179 -13.57 -10.28 -9.45
C THR A 179 -12.70 -10.11 -8.21
N TYR A 180 -13.35 -9.90 -7.06
CA TYR A 180 -12.70 -9.90 -5.76
C TYR A 180 -11.97 -11.24 -5.49
N ASP A 181 -12.59 -12.38 -5.87
CA ASP A 181 -11.98 -13.70 -5.69
C ASP A 181 -10.68 -13.87 -6.47
N MET A 182 -10.57 -13.30 -7.66
CA MET A 182 -9.31 -13.30 -8.41
C MET A 182 -8.20 -12.56 -7.66
N LYS A 183 -8.54 -11.47 -6.94
CA LYS A 183 -7.60 -10.76 -6.07
C LYS A 183 -7.11 -11.64 -4.93
N ILE A 184 -8.04 -12.29 -4.23
CA ILE A 184 -7.72 -13.20 -3.12
C ILE A 184 -6.83 -14.36 -3.59
N GLU A 185 -7.16 -15.00 -4.73
CA GLU A 185 -6.37 -16.10 -5.27
C GLU A 185 -4.94 -15.67 -5.66
N THR A 186 -4.76 -14.42 -6.13
CA THR A 186 -3.42 -13.89 -6.41
C THR A 186 -2.62 -13.76 -5.11
N LEU A 187 -3.20 -13.20 -4.05
CA LEU A 187 -2.55 -13.07 -2.75
C LEU A 187 -2.19 -14.41 -2.12
N LYS A 188 -3.07 -15.41 -2.24
CA LYS A 188 -2.76 -16.79 -1.81
C LYS A 188 -1.54 -17.38 -2.52
N LYS A 189 -1.41 -17.14 -3.85
CA LYS A 189 -0.23 -17.58 -4.61
C LYS A 189 1.04 -16.88 -4.14
N VAL A 190 0.97 -15.56 -3.86
CA VAL A 190 2.10 -14.80 -3.30
C VAL A 190 2.59 -15.42 -2.00
N LYS A 191 1.67 -15.71 -1.08
CA LYS A 191 2.01 -16.33 0.21
C LYS A 191 2.52 -17.77 0.05
N ALA A 192 1.96 -18.54 -0.88
CA ALA A 192 2.42 -19.90 -1.17
C ALA A 192 3.85 -19.94 -1.74
N GLU A 193 4.28 -18.87 -2.42
CA GLU A 193 5.66 -18.69 -2.88
C GLU A 193 6.64 -18.25 -1.76
N GLY A 194 6.12 -17.95 -0.56
CA GLY A 194 6.94 -17.47 0.55
C GLY A 194 7.31 -15.99 0.47
N MET A 195 6.68 -15.23 -0.42
CA MET A 195 6.87 -13.80 -0.55
C MET A 195 6.00 -13.01 0.43
N CYS A 196 6.47 -11.85 0.89
CA CYS A 196 5.64 -10.93 1.66
C CYS A 196 4.49 -10.41 0.80
N ALA A 197 3.26 -10.51 1.33
CA ALA A 197 2.07 -10.00 0.67
C ALA A 197 1.78 -8.56 1.08
N CYS A 198 1.79 -7.66 0.09
CA CYS A 198 1.38 -6.27 0.28
C CYS A 198 0.01 -6.07 -0.37
N SER A 199 -1.02 -5.79 0.43
CA SER A 199 -2.39 -5.61 -0.06
C SER A 199 -3.17 -4.68 0.86
N GLY A 200 -3.90 -3.77 0.28
CA GLY A 200 -4.78 -2.83 0.95
C GLY A 200 -5.89 -2.39 0.01
N GLY A 201 -6.25 -1.12 0.08
CA GLY A 201 -7.32 -0.60 -0.77
C GLY A 201 -7.36 0.92 -0.81
N ILE A 202 -8.46 1.40 -1.37
CA ILE A 202 -8.74 2.82 -1.53
C ILE A 202 -10.01 3.12 -0.74
N ILE A 203 -9.96 4.14 0.11
CA ILE A 203 -11.12 4.68 0.83
C ILE A 203 -11.59 5.97 0.17
N GLY A 204 -12.90 6.26 0.27
CA GLY A 204 -13.52 7.42 -0.38
C GLY A 204 -14.10 7.13 -1.76
N MET A 205 -14.24 5.86 -2.16
CA MET A 205 -14.83 5.45 -3.44
C MET A 205 -16.37 5.26 -3.38
N GLY A 206 -17.02 5.73 -2.30
CA GLY A 206 -18.45 5.54 -2.06
C GLY A 206 -18.79 4.29 -1.25
N GLU A 207 -17.81 3.63 -0.69
CA GLU A 207 -17.96 2.56 0.29
C GLU A 207 -18.52 3.06 1.62
N THR A 208 -19.13 2.17 2.40
CA THR A 208 -19.57 2.47 3.77
C THR A 208 -18.44 2.21 4.79
N TRP A 209 -18.65 2.62 6.04
CA TRP A 209 -17.72 2.31 7.13
C TRP A 209 -17.62 0.81 7.39
N GLU A 210 -18.72 0.07 7.24
CA GLU A 210 -18.74 -1.39 7.36
C GLU A 210 -17.90 -2.04 6.25
N ASP A 211 -17.85 -1.45 5.06
CA ASP A 211 -16.96 -1.93 3.99
C ASP A 211 -15.48 -1.75 4.35
N ARG A 212 -15.11 -0.63 4.99
CA ARG A 212 -13.74 -0.40 5.44
C ARG A 212 -13.34 -1.38 6.55
N LEU A 213 -14.25 -1.65 7.49
CA LEU A 213 -14.04 -2.64 8.54
C LEU A 213 -13.94 -4.06 7.96
N ASP A 214 -14.82 -4.44 7.02
CA ASP A 214 -14.75 -5.73 6.33
C ASP A 214 -13.43 -5.89 5.56
N MET A 215 -12.94 -4.82 4.93
CA MET A 215 -11.64 -4.80 4.26
C MET A 215 -10.50 -5.07 5.27
N ALA A 216 -10.49 -4.39 6.42
CA ALA A 216 -9.46 -4.57 7.44
C ALA A 216 -9.44 -6.00 7.99
N ILE A 217 -10.61 -6.58 8.29
CA ILE A 217 -10.74 -7.98 8.76
C ILE A 217 -10.31 -8.96 7.66
N SER A 218 -10.72 -8.74 6.40
CA SER A 218 -10.33 -9.62 5.29
C SER A 218 -8.80 -9.67 5.10
N LEU A 219 -8.11 -8.55 5.30
CA LEU A 219 -6.64 -8.49 5.24
C LEU A 219 -5.99 -9.20 6.43
N ALA A 220 -6.58 -9.10 7.62
CA ALA A 220 -6.13 -9.84 8.81
C ALA A 220 -6.29 -11.36 8.63
N GLU A 221 -7.45 -11.82 8.12
CA GLU A 221 -7.72 -13.23 7.82
C GLU A 221 -6.77 -13.79 6.76
N LEU A 222 -6.33 -12.96 5.82
CA LEU A 222 -5.33 -13.33 4.80
C LEU A 222 -3.90 -13.31 5.36
N GLY A 223 -3.67 -12.73 6.54
CA GLY A 223 -2.35 -12.53 7.13
C GLY A 223 -1.46 -11.66 6.25
N ILE A 224 -1.92 -10.48 5.91
CA ILE A 224 -1.19 -9.53 5.03
C ILE A 224 -0.10 -8.82 5.82
N ASP A 225 1.11 -8.76 5.27
CA ASP A 225 2.29 -8.22 5.94
C ASP A 225 2.38 -6.68 5.85
N SER A 226 1.86 -6.09 4.77
CA SER A 226 1.87 -4.64 4.54
C SER A 226 0.56 -4.18 3.91
N ILE A 227 -0.08 -3.18 4.53
CA ILE A 227 -1.42 -2.73 4.17
C ILE A 227 -1.38 -1.25 3.74
N PRO A 228 -1.26 -0.95 2.44
CA PRO A 228 -1.39 0.42 1.96
C PRO A 228 -2.83 0.90 2.04
N ILE A 229 -3.02 2.04 2.69
CA ILE A 229 -4.28 2.79 2.74
C ILE A 229 -4.13 3.99 1.81
N ASN A 230 -4.95 4.02 0.77
CA ASN A 230 -5.04 5.13 -0.17
C ASN A 230 -6.33 5.92 0.12
N ALA A 231 -6.25 7.22 0.35
CA ALA A 231 -7.42 8.08 0.28
C ALA A 231 -7.62 8.53 -1.17
N LEU A 232 -8.86 8.40 -1.68
CA LEU A 232 -9.17 8.74 -3.06
C LEU A 232 -8.85 10.21 -3.32
N MET A 233 -8.03 10.44 -4.33
CA MET A 233 -7.87 11.75 -4.97
C MET A 233 -8.64 11.70 -6.31
N PRO A 234 -9.82 12.34 -6.42
CA PRO A 234 -10.63 12.28 -7.63
C PRO A 234 -9.86 12.78 -8.85
N ILE A 235 -9.81 11.96 -9.90
CA ILE A 235 -9.06 12.30 -11.12
C ILE A 235 -10.04 12.63 -12.23
N PRO A 236 -9.92 13.82 -12.88
CA PRO A 236 -10.75 14.18 -14.01
C PRO A 236 -10.71 13.15 -15.15
N GLY A 237 -11.88 12.82 -15.70
CA GLY A 237 -12.05 11.81 -16.74
C GLY A 237 -12.22 10.39 -16.22
N THR A 238 -12.21 10.16 -14.90
CA THR A 238 -12.59 8.88 -14.28
C THR A 238 -14.06 8.92 -13.82
N PRO A 239 -14.73 7.75 -13.69
CA PRO A 239 -16.10 7.71 -13.15
C PRO A 239 -16.28 8.26 -11.74
N LEU A 240 -15.18 8.38 -10.96
CA LEU A 240 -15.19 8.86 -9.58
C LEU A 240 -14.76 10.33 -9.45
N GLU A 241 -14.61 11.07 -10.55
CA GLU A 241 -14.10 12.45 -10.57
C GLU A 241 -14.93 13.45 -9.75
N HIS A 242 -16.20 13.15 -9.48
CA HIS A 242 -17.11 14.03 -8.75
C HIS A 242 -17.31 13.64 -7.27
N LEU A 243 -16.63 12.60 -6.79
CA LEU A 243 -16.73 12.24 -5.39
C LEU A 243 -16.02 13.29 -4.52
N PRO A 244 -16.57 13.58 -3.33
CA PRO A 244 -15.94 14.49 -2.39
C PRO A 244 -14.64 13.87 -1.85
N GLU A 245 -13.66 14.71 -1.56
CA GLU A 245 -12.47 14.32 -0.82
C GLU A 245 -12.84 13.92 0.61
N LEU A 246 -12.11 12.96 1.16
CA LEU A 246 -12.29 12.55 2.55
C LEU A 246 -11.78 13.62 3.51
N SER A 247 -12.42 13.70 4.68
CA SER A 247 -11.91 14.50 5.78
C SER A 247 -10.70 13.80 6.44
N GLU A 248 -9.78 14.57 7.00
CA GLU A 248 -8.66 14.03 7.77
C GLU A 248 -9.13 13.12 8.93
N PRO A 249 -10.14 13.47 9.75
CA PRO A 249 -10.66 12.58 10.78
C PRO A 249 -11.11 11.21 10.26
N ASP A 250 -11.73 11.14 9.07
CA ASP A 250 -12.16 9.88 8.47
C ASP A 250 -10.98 8.99 8.05
N ILE A 251 -9.91 9.61 7.55
CA ILE A 251 -8.67 8.93 7.18
C ILE A 251 -7.98 8.40 8.45
N LEU A 252 -7.84 9.24 9.49
CA LEU A 252 -7.19 8.86 10.75
C LEU A 252 -7.94 7.74 11.46
N ARG A 253 -9.27 7.81 11.53
CA ARG A 253 -10.11 6.74 12.09
C ARG A 253 -9.89 5.42 11.35
N THR A 254 -9.82 5.47 10.02
CA THR A 254 -9.55 4.28 9.20
C THR A 254 -8.18 3.69 9.51
N ILE A 255 -7.12 4.51 9.52
CA ILE A 255 -5.77 4.07 9.85
C ILE A 255 -5.72 3.44 11.24
N ALA A 256 -6.34 4.10 12.22
CA ALA A 256 -6.34 3.63 13.60
C ALA A 256 -7.01 2.25 13.74
N PHE A 257 -8.24 2.06 13.26
CA PHE A 257 -8.86 0.75 13.41
C PHE A 257 -8.19 -0.34 12.55
N PHE A 258 -7.55 0.01 11.41
CA PHE A 258 -6.70 -0.95 10.68
C PHE A 258 -5.56 -1.45 11.55
N ARG A 259 -4.94 -0.56 12.36
CA ARG A 259 -3.89 -0.98 13.32
C ARG A 259 -4.43 -1.90 14.41
N TYR A 260 -5.62 -1.61 14.99
CA TYR A 260 -6.22 -2.48 15.98
C TYR A 260 -6.52 -3.88 15.43
N ILE A 261 -6.99 -3.96 14.19
CA ILE A 261 -7.36 -5.22 13.53
C ILE A 261 -6.13 -5.97 13.02
N ASN A 262 -5.08 -5.24 12.60
CA ASN A 262 -3.85 -5.78 12.02
C ASN A 262 -2.62 -5.31 12.83
N PRO A 263 -2.45 -5.77 14.07
CA PRO A 263 -1.45 -5.20 14.98
C PRO A 263 0.00 -5.40 14.54
N GLU A 264 0.29 -6.45 13.78
CA GLU A 264 1.64 -6.83 13.34
C GLU A 264 1.94 -6.45 11.88
N ALA A 265 0.94 -5.97 11.12
CA ALA A 265 1.14 -5.55 9.75
C ALA A 265 1.72 -4.12 9.66
N ASN A 266 2.47 -3.83 8.62
CA ASN A 266 2.84 -2.46 8.30
C ASN A 266 1.64 -1.70 7.71
N ILE A 267 1.01 -0.83 8.49
CA ILE A 267 -0.02 0.09 7.99
C ILE A 267 0.70 1.22 7.25
N ARG A 268 0.50 1.27 5.93
CA ARG A 268 1.27 2.11 5.01
C ARG A 268 0.45 3.26 4.49
N LEU A 269 0.94 4.48 4.65
CA LEU A 269 0.39 5.64 3.94
C LEU A 269 0.76 5.54 2.46
N ALA A 270 -0.27 5.70 1.62
CA ALA A 270 -0.09 5.69 0.18
C ALA A 270 -0.69 6.96 -0.46
N ALA A 271 -1.56 6.88 -1.45
CA ALA A 271 -2.16 8.07 -2.04
C ALA A 271 -3.07 8.83 -1.07
N GLY A 272 -3.23 10.15 -1.30
CA GLY A 272 -4.11 11.01 -0.50
C GLY A 272 -3.44 11.68 0.71
N ARG A 273 -2.13 11.63 0.83
CA ARG A 273 -1.39 12.30 1.94
C ARG A 273 -1.61 13.82 1.99
N ALA A 274 -1.90 14.45 0.85
CA ALA A 274 -2.23 15.87 0.78
C ALA A 274 -3.51 16.26 1.55
N LEU A 275 -4.35 15.28 1.90
CA LEU A 275 -5.55 15.46 2.73
C LEU A 275 -5.24 15.44 4.24
N LEU A 276 -4.00 15.19 4.63
CA LEU A 276 -3.55 15.07 6.01
C LEU A 276 -2.68 16.26 6.40
N THR A 277 -2.78 16.69 7.65
CA THR A 277 -1.95 17.75 8.20
C THR A 277 -0.47 17.33 8.21
N ASN A 278 0.41 18.27 7.87
CA ASN A 278 1.86 18.09 7.84
C ASN A 278 2.30 16.85 7.05
N ASP A 279 1.75 16.69 5.83
CA ASP A 279 2.12 15.59 4.92
C ASP A 279 1.97 14.18 5.53
N GLY A 280 1.04 14.03 6.49
CA GLY A 280 0.71 12.75 7.11
C GLY A 280 1.34 12.49 8.47
N GLU A 281 1.94 13.49 9.13
CA GLU A 281 2.44 13.36 10.51
C GLU A 281 1.35 12.82 11.46
N THR A 282 0.11 13.31 11.32
CA THR A 282 -1.05 12.87 12.11
C THR A 282 -1.35 11.38 11.95
N ALA A 283 -1.17 10.83 10.75
CA ALA A 283 -1.38 9.41 10.49
C ALA A 283 -0.34 8.51 11.17
N PHE A 284 0.92 8.97 11.29
CA PHE A 284 1.93 8.24 12.07
C PHE A 284 1.66 8.28 13.57
N LYS A 285 0.92 9.28 14.06
CA LYS A 285 0.38 9.34 15.44
C LYS A 285 -0.90 8.50 15.61
N ALA A 286 -1.51 8.08 14.52
CA ALA A 286 -2.69 7.21 14.47
C ALA A 286 -2.36 5.74 14.16
N GLY A 287 -1.10 5.32 14.32
CA GLY A 287 -0.68 3.93 14.19
C GLY A 287 -0.11 3.51 12.84
N ALA A 288 0.12 4.42 11.89
CA ALA A 288 0.87 4.10 10.68
C ALA A 288 2.34 3.79 11.00
N SER A 289 2.94 2.85 10.26
CA SER A 289 4.32 2.40 10.43
C SER A 289 5.11 2.33 9.12
N ALA A 290 4.49 2.72 8.01
CA ALA A 290 5.12 2.68 6.70
C ALA A 290 4.57 3.79 5.79
N SER A 291 5.30 4.13 4.74
CA SER A 291 4.85 5.09 3.73
C SER A 291 5.37 4.78 2.34
N ILE A 292 4.61 5.17 1.32
CA ILE A 292 5.15 5.37 -0.02
C ILE A 292 5.71 6.79 -0.06
N THR A 293 6.96 6.92 -0.49
CA THR A 293 7.71 8.18 -0.52
C THR A 293 8.29 8.46 -1.91
N GLY A 294 8.77 9.67 -2.13
CA GLY A 294 9.34 10.10 -3.41
C GLY A 294 8.30 10.45 -4.47
N ASN A 295 8.72 10.51 -5.72
CA ASN A 295 7.84 10.84 -6.84
C ASN A 295 6.88 9.68 -7.12
N MET A 296 5.72 9.73 -6.47
CA MET A 296 4.65 8.76 -6.71
C MET A 296 4.12 8.83 -8.15
N LEU A 297 3.65 7.70 -8.57
CA LEU A 297 3.28 7.27 -9.89
C LEU A 297 2.51 8.22 -10.78
N THR A 298 1.75 9.16 -10.32
CA THR A 298 0.72 9.51 -11.29
C THR A 298 0.27 10.94 -11.36
N THR A 299 0.06 11.71 -10.35
CA THR A 299 -0.70 12.93 -10.62
C THR A 299 -0.64 14.00 -9.54
N VAL A 300 -0.12 13.68 -8.38
CA VAL A 300 -0.08 14.63 -7.25
C VAL A 300 1.36 14.74 -6.75
N ALA A 301 1.83 15.96 -6.55
CA ALA A 301 3.12 16.20 -5.89
C ALA A 301 3.11 15.56 -4.51
N CYS A 302 4.05 14.67 -4.25
CA CYS A 302 4.26 14.06 -2.95
C CYS A 302 5.42 14.72 -2.22
N ALA A 303 5.47 14.50 -0.92
CA ALA A 303 6.62 14.84 -0.11
C ALA A 303 7.88 14.17 -0.69
N THR A 304 9.01 14.85 -0.61
CA THR A 304 10.27 14.26 -1.06
C THR A 304 10.75 13.21 -0.04
N ILE A 305 11.57 12.27 -0.48
CA ILE A 305 12.19 11.28 0.43
C ILE A 305 12.87 11.98 1.63
N ARG A 306 13.57 13.08 1.37
CA ARG A 306 14.27 13.84 2.42
C ARG A 306 13.32 14.52 3.40
N SER A 307 12.21 15.09 2.93
CA SER A 307 11.20 15.70 3.81
C SER A 307 10.51 14.64 4.67
N ASP A 308 10.19 13.48 4.11
CA ASP A 308 9.60 12.37 4.86
C ASP A 308 10.55 11.85 5.94
N ARG A 309 11.80 11.58 5.58
CA ARG A 309 12.81 11.13 6.55
C ARG A 309 13.03 12.14 7.66
N LYS A 310 13.06 13.45 7.32
CA LYS A 310 13.19 14.50 8.33
C LYS A 310 11.99 14.54 9.26
N MET A 311 10.77 14.58 8.75
CA MET A 311 9.54 14.58 9.55
C MET A 311 9.51 13.39 10.51
N LEU A 312 9.78 12.18 10.02
CA LEU A 312 9.76 10.96 10.82
C LEU A 312 10.86 10.94 11.88
N ALA A 313 12.08 11.39 11.54
CA ALA A 313 13.17 11.52 12.51
C ALA A 313 12.86 12.55 13.59
N ASP A 314 12.24 13.69 13.24
CA ASP A 314 11.79 14.71 14.19
C ASP A 314 10.71 14.16 15.14
N MET A 315 9.92 13.15 14.71
CA MET A 315 8.96 12.40 15.54
C MET A 315 9.60 11.30 16.38
N GLY A 316 10.92 11.09 16.32
CA GLY A 316 11.62 10.02 17.02
C GLY A 316 11.52 8.64 16.37
N ARG A 317 11.09 8.57 15.08
CA ARG A 317 10.99 7.31 14.35
C ARG A 317 12.33 6.92 13.71
N ASP A 318 12.61 5.62 13.67
CA ASP A 318 13.80 5.09 12.97
C ASP A 318 13.51 4.96 11.46
N VAL A 319 14.22 5.74 10.66
CA VAL A 319 14.17 5.74 9.20
C VAL A 319 15.48 5.23 8.58
N THR A 320 16.31 4.55 9.37
CA THR A 320 17.60 4.02 8.89
C THR A 320 17.38 2.69 8.20
N PRO A 321 17.66 2.56 6.89
CA PRO A 321 17.54 1.28 6.21
C PRO A 321 18.46 0.22 6.81
N GLU A 322 18.05 -1.05 6.82
CA GLU A 322 18.85 -2.14 7.35
C GLU A 322 20.20 -2.27 6.63
N TYR A 323 20.22 -2.09 5.31
CA TYR A 323 21.44 -2.16 4.51
C TYR A 323 22.46 -1.02 4.78
N TRP A 324 22.08 0.03 5.53
CA TRP A 324 23.03 1.04 6.04
C TRP A 324 23.66 0.62 7.36
N LYS A 325 23.07 -0.33 8.09
CA LYS A 325 23.61 -0.83 9.37
C LYS A 325 24.73 -1.87 9.16
N GLU A 326 24.88 -2.39 7.95
CA GLU A 326 25.85 -3.42 7.58
C GLU A 326 27.20 -2.85 7.09
N VAL A 327 27.43 -1.54 7.20
CA VAL A 327 28.65 -0.85 6.71
C VAL A 327 29.60 -0.50 7.86
#